data_cf31341537727c58e0dec730e923e8eb
#
_entry.id   cf31341537727c58e0dec730e923e8eb
#
_cell.length_a   1.000
_cell.length_b   1.000
_cell.length_c   1.000
_cell.angle_alpha   90.00
_cell.angle_beta   90.00
_cell.angle_gamma   90.00
#
_symmetry.space_group_name_H-M   'P 1'
#
loop_
_entity.id
_entity.type
_entity.pdbx_description
1 polymer ?
#
loop_
_entity_poly.entity_id
_entity_poly.type
_entity_poly.pdbx_seq_one_letter_code
_entity_poly.pdbx_strand_id
1 'polypeptide(L)'
;MNKAFGFCLYALIMCFFLGTSCTPEAEKEQALFEQECSTCHQLPDIQALPKSLWEKEVLPEMAARMGIKEEGYNPLKDYTFKEMGAVIKSGIYSKRRSLSDRDWKRIKNYVLKQAPEELEQKLLYQERKPLKGFKARSISLDSIRGANFIFMRFDQKSEKLHMANIRGNIFEYDDSNRQVKLIE
;
A
#
# COMPACT_ATOMS: atom_id res chain seq x y z
N MET A 1 -42.45 40.27 -38.65
CA MET A 1 -42.19 39.51 -37.44
C MET A 1 -41.13 38.46 -37.74
N ASN A 2 -40.13 38.55 -37.46
CA ASN A 2 -38.81 38.91 -36.92
C ASN A 2 -37.81 37.82 -37.16
N LYS A 3 -37.22 37.83 -38.41
CA LYS A 3 -36.06 36.96 -38.74
C LYS A 3 -34.89 37.23 -37.77
N ALA A 4 -34.78 38.46 -37.22
CA ALA A 4 -33.76 38.83 -36.26
C ALA A 4 -33.94 38.14 -34.88
N PHE A 5 -35.16 37.89 -34.44
CA PHE A 5 -35.44 37.22 -33.18
C PHE A 5 -35.06 35.74 -33.20
N GLY A 6 -35.30 35.07 -34.34
CA GLY A 6 -34.88 33.65 -34.54
C GLY A 6 -33.37 33.50 -34.57
N PHE A 7 -32.66 34.47 -35.15
CA PHE A 7 -31.19 34.40 -35.23
C PHE A 7 -30.55 34.64 -33.86
N CYS A 8 -31.07 35.58 -33.04
CA CYS A 8 -30.60 35.73 -31.67
C CYS A 8 -30.86 34.52 -30.78
N LEU A 9 -32.01 33.86 -30.92
CA LEU A 9 -32.33 32.65 -30.14
C LEU A 9 -31.42 31.48 -30.55
N TYR A 10 -31.15 31.34 -31.85
CA TYR A 10 -30.23 30.30 -32.35
C TYR A 10 -28.78 30.53 -31.90
N ALA A 11 -28.31 31.77 -31.91
CA ALA A 11 -26.99 32.15 -31.37
C ALA A 11 -26.86 31.89 -29.88
N LEU A 12 -27.92 32.17 -29.09
CA LEU A 12 -27.96 31.88 -27.64
C LEU A 12 -27.92 30.39 -27.34
N ILE A 13 -28.63 29.57 -28.11
CA ILE A 13 -28.61 28.10 -27.98
C ILE A 13 -27.25 27.55 -28.37
N MET A 14 -26.61 28.04 -29.45
CA MET A 14 -25.27 27.65 -29.86
C MET A 14 -24.19 28.01 -28.79
N CYS A 15 -24.30 29.18 -28.16
CA CYS A 15 -23.42 29.55 -27.04
C CYS A 15 -23.60 28.66 -25.80
N PHE A 16 -24.81 28.16 -25.58
CA PHE A 16 -25.09 27.26 -24.47
C PHE A 16 -24.50 25.86 -24.69
N PHE A 17 -24.43 25.40 -25.92
CA PHE A 17 -23.78 24.11 -26.30
C PHE A 17 -22.24 24.19 -26.37
N LEU A 18 -21.66 25.39 -26.45
CA LEU A 18 -20.22 25.63 -26.36
C LEU A 18 -19.73 25.80 -24.90
N GLY A 19 -20.61 25.68 -23.92
CA GLY A 19 -20.29 25.57 -22.50
C GLY A 19 -19.42 24.36 -22.27
N THR A 20 -18.14 24.55 -22.49
CA THR A 20 -17.02 23.64 -22.39
C THR A 20 -17.17 22.72 -21.17
N SER A 21 -17.26 21.45 -21.45
CA SER A 21 -16.96 20.38 -20.50
C SER A 21 -15.47 20.48 -20.08
N CYS A 22 -15.16 21.46 -19.27
CA CYS A 22 -13.87 21.57 -18.63
C CYS A 22 -13.91 20.64 -17.43
N THR A 23 -13.51 19.39 -17.62
CA THR A 23 -13.35 18.44 -16.50
C THR A 23 -12.43 19.10 -15.47
N PRO A 24 -12.86 19.27 -14.22
CA PRO A 24 -12.03 19.86 -13.17
C PRO A 24 -10.68 19.16 -13.13
N GLU A 25 -9.61 19.90 -12.87
CA GLU A 25 -8.24 19.31 -12.81
C GLU A 25 -8.17 18.17 -11.77
N ALA A 26 -8.91 18.31 -10.67
CA ALA A 26 -9.01 17.28 -9.64
C ALA A 26 -9.57 15.95 -10.16
N GLU A 27 -10.57 15.97 -11.03
CA GLU A 27 -11.12 14.74 -11.64
C GLU A 27 -10.12 14.07 -12.57
N LYS A 28 -9.31 14.86 -13.27
CA LYS A 28 -8.25 14.33 -14.15
C LYS A 28 -7.11 13.71 -13.32
N GLU A 29 -6.76 14.32 -12.20
CA GLU A 29 -5.76 13.76 -11.27
C GLU A 29 -6.27 12.47 -10.64
N GLN A 30 -7.54 12.42 -10.24
CA GLN A 30 -8.17 11.21 -9.71
C GLN A 30 -8.20 10.09 -10.74
N ALA A 31 -8.69 10.38 -11.95
CA ALA A 31 -8.75 9.39 -13.03
C ALA A 31 -7.37 8.82 -13.37
N LEU A 32 -6.34 9.68 -13.38
CA LEU A 32 -4.96 9.25 -13.59
C LEU A 32 -4.47 8.33 -12.48
N PHE A 33 -4.72 8.68 -11.22
CA PHE A 33 -4.40 7.83 -10.07
C PHE A 33 -5.10 6.47 -10.16
N GLU A 34 -6.42 6.47 -10.41
CA GLU A 34 -7.20 5.24 -10.52
C GLU A 34 -6.70 4.35 -11.65
N GLN A 35 -6.44 4.92 -12.83
CA GLN A 35 -5.95 4.20 -13.99
C GLN A 35 -4.60 3.55 -13.74
N GLU A 36 -3.64 4.31 -13.24
CA GLU A 36 -2.25 3.86 -13.13
C GLU A 36 -2.01 2.98 -11.89
N CYS A 37 -2.64 3.32 -10.76
CA CYS A 37 -2.42 2.56 -9.51
C CYS A 37 -3.23 1.27 -9.43
N SER A 38 -4.25 1.06 -10.27
CA SER A 38 -5.00 -0.21 -10.34
C SER A 38 -4.39 -1.27 -11.27
N THR A 39 -3.30 -0.95 -11.97
CA THR A 39 -2.73 -1.86 -12.99
C THR A 39 -2.07 -3.10 -12.41
N CYS A 40 -1.56 -3.05 -11.18
CA CYS A 40 -0.78 -4.14 -10.58
C CYS A 40 -1.48 -4.84 -9.42
N HIS A 41 -2.35 -4.14 -8.71
CA HIS A 41 -3.10 -4.64 -7.55
C HIS A 41 -4.39 -3.83 -7.39
N GLN A 42 -5.21 -4.21 -6.42
CA GLN A 42 -6.40 -3.44 -6.06
C GLN A 42 -6.01 -1.99 -5.71
N LEU A 43 -6.83 -1.04 -6.20
CA LEU A 43 -6.61 0.38 -5.94
C LEU A 43 -6.50 0.63 -4.43
N PRO A 44 -5.42 1.26 -3.96
CA PRO A 44 -5.23 1.51 -2.54
C PRO A 44 -6.20 2.60 -2.04
N ASP A 45 -6.70 2.40 -0.82
CA ASP A 45 -7.45 3.44 -0.11
C ASP A 45 -6.48 4.49 0.44
N ILE A 46 -6.54 5.70 -0.11
CA ILE A 46 -5.66 6.80 0.30
C ILE A 46 -5.89 7.17 1.78
N GLN A 47 -7.10 6.97 2.30
CA GLN A 47 -7.44 7.28 3.68
C GLN A 47 -6.90 6.26 4.70
N ALA A 48 -6.40 5.12 4.23
CA ALA A 48 -5.90 4.06 5.10
C ALA A 48 -4.52 4.36 5.72
N LEU A 49 -3.78 5.33 5.20
CA LEU A 49 -2.45 5.68 5.68
C LEU A 49 -2.31 7.20 5.85
N PRO A 50 -1.53 7.65 6.85
CA PRO A 50 -1.26 9.07 7.02
C PRO A 50 -0.36 9.58 5.89
N LYS A 51 -0.49 10.86 5.59
CA LYS A 51 0.23 11.57 4.54
C LYS A 51 1.75 11.36 4.59
N SER A 52 2.31 11.36 5.80
CA SER A 52 3.74 11.16 6.00
C SER A 52 4.24 9.79 5.53
N LEU A 53 3.43 8.72 5.66
CA LEU A 53 3.76 7.39 5.13
C LEU A 53 3.61 7.33 3.62
N TRP A 54 2.58 7.96 3.07
CA TRP A 54 2.45 8.09 1.62
C TRP A 54 3.67 8.77 1.01
N GLU A 55 4.09 9.90 1.57
CA GLU A 55 5.16 10.72 1.04
C GLU A 55 6.53 10.04 1.13
N LYS A 56 6.85 9.44 2.30
CA LYS A 56 8.20 8.96 2.59
C LYS A 56 8.45 7.52 2.21
N GLU A 57 7.40 6.69 2.16
CA GLU A 57 7.56 5.25 1.98
C GLU A 57 6.79 4.74 0.75
N VAL A 58 5.47 4.93 0.70
CA VAL A 58 4.64 4.27 -0.30
C VAL A 58 4.87 4.83 -1.71
N LEU A 59 4.78 6.14 -1.88
CA LEU A 59 4.95 6.75 -3.20
C LEU A 59 6.36 6.56 -3.77
N PRO A 60 7.45 6.71 -3.01
CA PRO A 60 8.79 6.43 -3.51
C PRO A 60 9.00 4.96 -3.91
N GLU A 61 8.44 4.01 -3.15
CA GLU A 61 8.50 2.59 -3.48
C GLU A 61 7.71 2.29 -4.76
N MET A 62 6.51 2.85 -4.92
CA MET A 62 5.73 2.69 -6.16
C MET A 62 6.44 3.33 -7.35
N ALA A 63 7.04 4.50 -7.19
CA ALA A 63 7.87 5.12 -8.21
C ALA A 63 8.98 4.18 -8.71
N ALA A 64 9.71 3.58 -7.77
CA ALA A 64 10.80 2.64 -8.11
C ALA A 64 10.28 1.43 -8.90
N ARG A 65 9.14 0.86 -8.54
CA ARG A 65 8.48 -0.24 -9.27
C ARG A 65 8.04 0.18 -10.68
N MET A 66 7.65 1.42 -10.84
CA MET A 66 7.28 2.03 -12.13
C MET A 66 8.49 2.52 -12.94
N GLY A 67 9.71 2.27 -12.49
CA GLY A 67 10.93 2.71 -13.16
C GLY A 67 11.20 4.22 -13.04
N ILE A 68 10.57 4.89 -12.10
CA ILE A 68 10.74 6.31 -11.80
C ILE A 68 11.75 6.45 -10.66
N LYS A 69 12.75 7.30 -10.85
CA LYS A 69 13.75 7.59 -9.80
C LYS A 69 13.28 8.78 -8.97
N GLU A 70 13.11 8.56 -7.69
CA GLU A 70 12.88 9.62 -6.70
C GLU A 70 14.20 10.01 -6.04
N GLU A 71 14.42 11.30 -5.88
CA GLU A 71 15.63 11.82 -5.25
C GLU A 71 15.68 11.39 -3.77
N GLY A 72 16.83 10.91 -3.32
CA GLY A 72 17.02 10.45 -1.94
C GLY A 72 16.41 9.10 -1.60
N TYR A 73 15.69 8.44 -2.53
CA TYR A 73 15.12 7.12 -2.30
C TYR A 73 15.96 6.02 -2.95
N ASN A 74 16.29 5.01 -2.16
CA ASN A 74 16.95 3.79 -2.64
C ASN A 74 16.13 2.56 -2.24
N PRO A 75 15.44 1.90 -3.20
CA PRO A 75 14.60 0.74 -2.91
C PRO A 75 15.38 -0.49 -2.43
N LEU A 76 16.72 -0.46 -2.52
CA LEU A 76 17.58 -1.58 -2.13
C LEU A 76 18.32 -1.33 -0.80
N LYS A 77 18.06 -0.23 -0.10
CA LYS A 77 18.83 0.21 1.07
C LYS A 77 18.85 -0.81 2.22
N ASP A 78 17.76 -1.56 2.39
CA ASP A 78 17.56 -2.46 3.53
C ASP A 78 17.87 -3.94 3.20
N TYR A 79 18.31 -4.22 1.96
CA TYR A 79 18.65 -5.57 1.52
C TYR A 79 20.13 -5.89 1.71
N THR A 80 20.43 -7.11 2.12
CA THR A 80 21.81 -7.63 2.08
C THR A 80 22.28 -7.78 0.63
N PHE A 81 23.59 -7.87 0.41
CA PHE A 81 24.16 -8.04 -0.94
C PHE A 81 23.58 -9.24 -1.69
N LYS A 82 23.34 -10.36 -0.98
CA LYS A 82 22.73 -11.56 -1.56
C LYS A 82 21.28 -11.33 -1.96
N GLU A 83 20.51 -10.67 -1.11
CA GLU A 83 19.12 -10.34 -1.37
C GLU A 83 18.98 -9.35 -2.52
N MET A 84 19.85 -8.33 -2.59
CA MET A 84 19.86 -7.37 -3.71
C MET A 84 19.98 -8.09 -5.06
N GLY A 85 20.84 -9.10 -5.17
CA GLY A 85 20.95 -9.88 -6.39
C GLY A 85 19.65 -10.58 -6.78
N ALA A 86 18.93 -11.16 -5.81
CA ALA A 86 17.64 -11.80 -6.04
C ALA A 86 16.55 -10.79 -6.44
N VAL A 87 16.49 -9.66 -5.74
CA VAL A 87 15.53 -8.56 -6.01
C VAL A 87 15.75 -7.97 -7.41
N ILE A 88 17.00 -7.71 -7.80
CA ILE A 88 17.31 -7.20 -9.14
C ILE A 88 16.93 -8.23 -10.20
N LYS A 89 17.23 -9.50 -9.97
CA LYS A 89 16.89 -10.60 -10.89
C LYS A 89 15.40 -10.81 -11.04
N SER A 90 14.61 -10.57 -10.01
CA SER A 90 13.15 -10.70 -10.06
C SER A 90 12.48 -9.69 -11.00
N GLY A 91 13.17 -8.57 -11.32
CA GLY A 91 12.63 -7.52 -12.18
C GLY A 91 11.51 -6.69 -11.54
N ILE A 92 11.32 -6.78 -10.21
CA ILE A 92 10.26 -6.06 -9.50
C ILE A 92 10.39 -4.54 -9.63
N TYR A 93 11.60 -4.04 -9.77
CA TYR A 93 11.89 -2.64 -10.09
C TYR A 93 12.13 -2.51 -11.59
N SER A 94 11.20 -1.88 -12.28
CA SER A 94 11.24 -1.74 -13.74
C SER A 94 12.44 -0.90 -14.18
N LYS A 95 13.11 -1.36 -15.24
CA LYS A 95 14.11 -0.54 -15.94
C LYS A 95 13.51 0.48 -16.91
N ARG A 96 12.25 0.26 -17.28
CA ARG A 96 11.51 1.15 -18.16
C ARG A 96 10.54 1.97 -17.34
N ARG A 97 10.57 3.26 -17.59
CA ARG A 97 9.64 4.19 -17.00
C ARG A 97 8.25 3.98 -17.59
N SER A 98 7.23 3.84 -16.74
CA SER A 98 5.83 3.66 -17.15
C SER A 98 5.09 4.98 -17.30
N LEU A 99 5.51 6.03 -16.57
CA LEU A 99 4.86 7.34 -16.57
C LEU A 99 5.83 8.48 -16.86
N SER A 100 5.29 9.58 -17.36
CA SER A 100 6.02 10.84 -17.45
C SER A 100 6.24 11.46 -16.05
N ASP A 101 7.27 12.32 -15.90
CA ASP A 101 7.50 13.09 -14.65
C ASP A 101 6.28 13.95 -14.29
N ARG A 102 5.62 14.50 -15.29
CA ARG A 102 4.43 15.32 -15.14
C ARG A 102 3.27 14.53 -14.54
N ASP A 103 3.00 13.33 -15.07
CA ASP A 103 1.87 12.52 -14.62
C ASP A 103 2.16 11.91 -13.25
N TRP A 104 3.39 11.48 -13.01
CA TRP A 104 3.81 11.06 -11.69
C TRP A 104 3.64 12.17 -10.63
N LYS A 105 4.06 13.39 -10.95
CA LYS A 105 3.88 14.55 -10.07
C LYS A 105 2.41 14.84 -9.78
N ARG A 106 1.53 14.67 -10.77
CA ARG A 106 0.07 14.81 -10.59
C ARG A 106 -0.48 13.76 -9.63
N ILE A 107 -0.10 12.49 -9.82
CA ILE A 107 -0.49 11.40 -8.91
C ILE A 107 -0.02 11.70 -7.48
N LYS A 108 1.25 12.07 -7.30
CA LYS A 108 1.78 12.43 -5.99
C LYS A 108 0.97 13.55 -5.34
N ASN A 109 0.74 14.63 -6.06
CA ASN A 109 -0.02 15.78 -5.54
C ASN A 109 -1.45 15.37 -5.16
N TYR A 110 -2.11 14.58 -5.99
CA TYR A 110 -3.45 14.08 -5.70
C TYR A 110 -3.48 13.25 -4.40
N VAL A 111 -2.62 12.24 -4.29
CA VAL A 111 -2.55 11.38 -3.11
C VAL A 111 -2.25 12.18 -1.85
N LEU A 112 -1.21 13.05 -1.89
CA LEU A 112 -0.81 13.84 -0.72
C LEU A 112 -1.85 14.91 -0.33
N LYS A 113 -2.68 15.35 -1.26
CA LYS A 113 -3.80 16.26 -0.98
C LYS A 113 -4.98 15.53 -0.32
N GLN A 114 -5.22 14.28 -0.68
CA GLN A 114 -6.32 13.47 -0.16
C GLN A 114 -5.96 12.73 1.13
N ALA A 115 -4.70 12.37 1.33
CA ALA A 115 -4.24 11.62 2.49
C ALA A 115 -4.46 12.41 3.80
N PRO A 116 -4.95 11.76 4.86
CA PRO A 116 -5.11 12.40 6.16
C PRO A 116 -3.74 12.72 6.77
N GLU A 117 -3.63 13.82 7.49
CA GLU A 117 -2.40 14.16 8.21
C GLU A 117 -2.10 13.10 9.29
N GLU A 118 -3.13 12.66 10.01
CA GLU A 118 -3.07 11.61 11.01
C GLU A 118 -4.30 10.70 10.86
N LEU A 119 -4.12 9.41 11.15
CA LEU A 119 -5.25 8.50 11.22
C LEU A 119 -6.03 8.76 12.51
N GLU A 120 -7.35 8.88 12.39
CA GLU A 120 -8.19 8.79 13.57
C GLU A 120 -7.98 7.43 14.22
N GLN A 121 -7.22 7.41 15.30
CA GLN A 121 -7.18 6.23 16.17
C GLN A 121 -8.54 6.10 16.82
N LYS A 122 -9.46 5.44 16.15
CA LYS A 122 -10.56 4.80 16.86
C LYS A 122 -9.94 3.73 17.73
N LEU A 123 -9.52 4.16 18.91
CA LEU A 123 -9.20 3.23 19.98
C LEU A 123 -10.51 2.46 20.23
N LEU A 124 -10.67 1.35 19.52
CA LEU A 124 -11.60 0.31 19.90
C LEU A 124 -11.06 -0.33 21.20
N TYR A 125 -10.86 0.53 22.19
CA TYR A 125 -10.63 0.09 23.56
C TYR A 125 -11.98 -0.33 24.11
N GLN A 126 -12.51 -1.39 23.55
CA GLN A 126 -13.48 -2.18 24.28
C GLN A 126 -12.67 -2.81 25.42
N GLU A 127 -13.05 -2.47 26.64
CA GLU A 127 -12.58 -3.19 27.83
C GLU A 127 -12.68 -4.68 27.51
N ARG A 128 -11.53 -5.29 27.20
CA ARG A 128 -11.49 -6.71 26.85
C ARG A 128 -11.80 -7.47 28.12
N LYS A 129 -13.06 -7.87 28.24
CA LYS A 129 -13.45 -8.79 29.32
C LYS A 129 -12.57 -10.04 29.17
N PRO A 130 -11.89 -10.47 30.25
CA PRO A 130 -11.07 -11.67 30.18
C PRO A 130 -11.94 -12.83 29.69
N LEU A 131 -11.48 -13.54 28.67
CA LEU A 131 -12.17 -14.72 28.15
C LEU A 131 -12.19 -15.79 29.24
N LYS A 132 -13.40 -16.14 29.72
CA LYS A 132 -13.56 -17.23 30.68
C LYS A 132 -13.12 -18.56 30.06
N GLY A 133 -12.34 -19.34 30.81
CA GLY A 133 -11.84 -20.64 30.34
C GLY A 133 -10.54 -20.57 29.52
N PHE A 134 -9.99 -19.40 29.27
CA PHE A 134 -8.70 -19.24 28.58
C PHE A 134 -7.63 -18.74 29.56
N LYS A 135 -6.44 -19.30 29.43
CA LYS A 135 -5.24 -18.87 30.15
C LYS A 135 -4.20 -18.40 29.14
N ALA A 136 -3.88 -17.11 29.16
CA ALA A 136 -2.80 -16.58 28.34
C ALA A 136 -1.44 -17.03 28.91
N ARG A 137 -0.55 -17.47 28.03
CA ARG A 137 0.83 -17.79 28.36
C ARG A 137 1.74 -17.06 27.36
N SER A 138 2.74 -16.36 27.88
CA SER A 138 3.83 -15.83 27.06
C SER A 138 4.90 -16.90 26.91
N ILE A 139 5.34 -17.12 25.68
CA ILE A 139 6.45 -18.01 25.34
C ILE A 139 7.58 -17.10 24.89
N SER A 140 8.73 -17.19 25.56
CA SER A 140 9.94 -16.52 25.14
C SER A 140 10.69 -17.38 24.14
N LEU A 141 10.91 -16.84 22.97
CA LEU A 141 11.74 -17.46 21.90
C LEU A 141 13.12 -16.80 21.92
N ASP A 142 13.76 -16.76 23.08
CA ASP A 142 14.93 -15.94 23.39
C ASP A 142 16.14 -16.09 22.47
N SER A 143 16.24 -17.21 21.78
CA SER A 143 17.31 -17.44 20.80
C SER A 143 17.11 -16.70 19.47
N ILE A 144 15.96 -16.01 19.28
CA ILE A 144 15.57 -15.49 17.98
C ILE A 144 15.25 -14.01 18.08
N ARG A 145 16.26 -13.21 18.41
CA ARG A 145 16.11 -11.74 18.38
C ARG A 145 15.71 -11.27 17.00
N GLY A 146 14.59 -10.54 16.92
CA GLY A 146 14.10 -9.92 15.68
C GLY A 146 13.48 -10.91 14.68
N ALA A 147 13.07 -12.10 15.13
CA ALA A 147 12.29 -13.00 14.29
C ALA A 147 10.85 -12.48 14.18
N ASN A 148 10.55 -11.82 13.07
CA ASN A 148 9.17 -11.51 12.71
C ASN A 148 8.52 -12.77 12.17
N PHE A 149 7.62 -13.36 12.95
CA PHE A 149 6.84 -14.51 12.51
C PHE A 149 5.72 -14.04 11.57
N ILE A 150 5.70 -14.62 10.38
CA ILE A 150 4.72 -14.31 9.33
C ILE A 150 3.71 -15.43 9.11
N PHE A 151 3.96 -16.58 9.71
CA PHE A 151 3.09 -17.75 9.63
C PHE A 151 3.05 -18.48 10.96
N MET A 152 1.87 -18.98 11.32
CA MET A 152 1.65 -19.80 12.50
C MET A 152 0.55 -20.82 12.22
N ARG A 153 0.80 -22.09 12.51
CA ARG A 153 -0.17 -23.18 12.36
C ARG A 153 -0.04 -24.18 13.49
N PHE A 154 -1.15 -24.48 14.11
CA PHE A 154 -1.24 -25.60 15.07
C PHE A 154 -1.56 -26.89 14.30
N ASP A 155 -0.73 -27.90 14.49
CA ASP A 155 -0.97 -29.26 13.97
C ASP A 155 -1.68 -30.07 15.04
N GLN A 156 -2.95 -30.40 14.80
CA GLN A 156 -3.78 -31.13 15.76
C GLN A 156 -3.30 -32.60 15.95
N LYS A 157 -2.61 -33.17 14.98
CA LYS A 157 -2.16 -34.56 15.06
C LYS A 157 -0.94 -34.72 15.96
N SER A 158 -0.01 -33.81 15.84
CA SER A 158 1.21 -33.79 16.65
C SER A 158 1.10 -32.94 17.91
N GLU A 159 0.00 -32.16 18.03
CA GLU A 159 -0.23 -31.15 19.09
C GLU A 159 0.88 -30.10 19.20
N LYS A 160 1.50 -29.78 18.07
CA LYS A 160 2.61 -28.82 18.01
C LYS A 160 2.26 -27.58 17.23
N LEU A 161 2.91 -26.47 17.59
CA LEU A 161 2.78 -25.20 16.90
C LEU A 161 3.97 -25.02 15.94
N HIS A 162 3.69 -24.90 14.66
CA HIS A 162 4.67 -24.57 13.65
C HIS A 162 4.62 -23.07 13.35
N MET A 163 5.78 -22.45 13.27
CA MET A 163 5.94 -21.02 13.03
C MET A 163 7.02 -20.79 12.00
N ALA A 164 6.77 -19.88 11.06
CA ALA A 164 7.80 -19.45 10.12
C ALA A 164 8.07 -17.96 10.26
N ASN A 165 9.34 -17.56 10.15
CA ASN A 165 9.74 -16.18 10.21
C ASN A 165 10.02 -15.61 8.81
N ILE A 166 10.17 -14.29 8.72
CA ILE A 166 10.47 -13.58 7.48
C ILE A 166 11.77 -14.01 6.79
N ARG A 167 12.67 -14.69 7.53
CA ARG A 167 13.94 -15.19 7.01
C ARG A 167 13.85 -16.58 6.41
N GLY A 168 12.64 -17.18 6.40
CA GLY A 168 12.42 -18.54 5.89
C GLY A 168 12.71 -19.65 6.90
N ASN A 169 13.04 -19.33 8.14
CA ASN A 169 13.26 -20.36 9.16
C ASN A 169 11.92 -20.88 9.67
N ILE A 170 11.82 -22.20 9.84
CA ILE A 170 10.65 -22.88 10.39
C ILE A 170 10.97 -23.42 11.77
N PHE A 171 10.11 -23.13 12.72
CA PHE A 171 10.22 -23.52 14.11
C PHE A 171 9.04 -24.39 14.51
N GLU A 172 9.31 -25.37 15.34
CA GLU A 172 8.32 -26.20 16.02
C GLU A 172 8.34 -25.88 17.50
N TYR A 173 7.18 -25.59 18.07
CA TYR A 173 7.00 -25.44 19.51
C TYR A 173 6.15 -26.60 20.05
N ASP A 174 6.65 -27.21 21.10
CA ASP A 174 6.00 -28.29 21.84
C ASP A 174 5.65 -27.77 23.26
N ASP A 175 4.35 -27.64 23.56
CA ASP A 175 3.89 -27.10 24.84
C ASP A 175 4.11 -28.10 25.99
N SER A 176 4.23 -29.39 25.74
CA SER A 176 4.42 -30.42 26.76
C SER A 176 5.76 -30.30 27.48
N ASN A 177 6.81 -30.01 26.72
CA ASN A 177 8.17 -29.84 27.20
C ASN A 177 8.69 -28.39 27.11
N ARG A 178 7.85 -27.48 26.59
CA ARG A 178 8.15 -26.04 26.42
C ARG A 178 9.39 -25.78 25.55
N GLN A 179 9.64 -26.62 24.59
CA GLN A 179 10.79 -26.51 23.71
C GLN A 179 10.44 -25.89 22.37
N VAL A 180 11.33 -25.04 21.88
CA VAL A 180 11.32 -24.53 20.51
C VAL A 180 12.48 -25.14 19.78
N LYS A 181 12.19 -25.76 18.64
CA LYS A 181 13.18 -26.38 17.77
C LYS A 181 13.14 -25.72 16.39
N LEU A 182 14.30 -25.35 15.87
CA LEU A 182 14.45 -25.00 14.46
C LEU A 182 14.40 -26.29 13.65
N ILE A 183 13.51 -26.38 12.67
CA ILE A 183 13.36 -27.56 11.81
C ILE A 183 13.96 -27.31 10.42
N GLU A 184 13.91 -26.04 9.94
CA GLU A 184 14.45 -25.66 8.64
C GLU A 184 14.85 -24.16 8.62
#